data_cf9f3d4b0affa45babef7bccaafcf6c2
#
_entry.id   cf9f3d4b0affa45babef7bccaafcf6c2
#
_cell.length_a   1.000
_cell.length_b   1.000
_cell.length_c   1.000
_cell.angle_alpha   90.00
_cell.angle_beta   90.00
_cell.angle_gamma   90.00
#
_symmetry.space_group_name_H-M   'P 1'
#
loop_
_entity.id
_entity.type
_entity.pdbx_description
1 polymer ?
#
loop_
_entity_poly.entity_id
_entity_poly.type
_entity_poly.pdbx_seq_one_letter_code
_entity_poly.pdbx_strand_id
1 'polypeptide(L)'
;MKQILCGALSLLTATVFAVWQDDHLPEIFALNAEKLQPVTLAQDWTFREGMPEEGWQNTRAEGKTFRLKDSKIDLDAVAGKTGDLKSHAVLYCTITSPADGIAEIGIGCDWYFEAYVNGTLCATTMKDGNGDSTYQPSNHPFFIPVKRGENLLAIHTGRGSYTWSFACAKVPFRLPDVPEIAVGPWLDNPGSGRMTVRFTSLGNCGAGVEYRRKGSEPWQTAWDAVEELIQRRNFHTVELENLTPGAQYEYRIVMLDPAKPKNLVYPRKGEIYTFTAPDEKKERFSFLFTADLQFVPEKQNEIFPALLKAGGAETCDFILLGGDIGSSFSIDSLLNTVWKLNAENGGSARPLVWIRGNHEFLGDTERYIECCGTPEGKTYGFFRFGSTAFLRLDSYALGNWKSDRAEYTLPAAFAAKQQAFVKQVMDSPAWKNAKHRIVLAHSAPFSVGGFEESITRMTASMIAPYYRGRKSNAPVALMLTGHTHAYTRTIPGTTQAAALLPPQTKAPCDGKNYPFPVVAGLGPEAESPFAASVFRVDVAPEKLTVQSFRPDGTCLEKFEIMNDGQVKEILSLPHFDTVKK
;
A
#
# COMPACT_ATOMS: atom_id res chain seq x y z
N MET A 1 8.81 -7.02 51.18
CA MET A 1 9.43 -5.68 51.24
C MET A 1 10.62 -5.65 50.30
N LYS A 2 10.44 -5.13 49.11
CA LYS A 2 11.46 -4.53 48.24
C LYS A 2 10.73 -3.56 47.32
N GLN A 3 10.86 -2.28 47.62
CA GLN A 3 10.41 -1.17 46.81
C GLN A 3 11.26 -1.18 45.53
N ILE A 4 10.60 -1.21 44.37
CA ILE A 4 11.19 -0.91 43.08
C ILE A 4 10.91 0.55 42.80
N LEU A 5 11.95 1.38 42.83
CA LEU A 5 11.93 2.75 42.36
C LEU A 5 11.57 2.76 40.86
N CYS A 6 10.46 3.36 40.54
CA CYS A 6 10.18 3.86 39.19
C CYS A 6 11.03 5.11 38.95
N GLY A 7 12.15 4.95 38.24
CA GLY A 7 12.88 6.08 37.68
C GLY A 7 12.07 6.68 36.52
N ALA A 8 11.67 7.93 36.69
CA ALA A 8 11.10 8.72 35.62
C ALA A 8 12.15 8.91 34.51
N LEU A 9 11.96 8.23 33.37
CA LEU A 9 12.66 8.54 32.14
C LEU A 9 12.10 9.88 31.64
N SER A 10 12.83 10.96 31.86
CA SER A 10 12.57 12.23 31.19
C SER A 10 12.78 12.00 29.69
N LEU A 11 11.69 11.98 28.91
CA LEU A 11 11.72 12.16 27.47
C LEU A 11 12.33 13.55 27.19
N LEU A 12 13.64 13.59 26.97
CA LEU A 12 14.25 14.66 26.19
C LEU A 12 13.64 14.55 24.78
N THR A 13 12.68 15.40 24.48
CA THR A 13 12.27 15.69 23.10
C THR A 13 13.48 16.28 22.41
N ALA A 14 14.26 15.44 21.73
CA ALA A 14 15.23 15.91 20.78
C ALA A 14 14.44 16.67 19.71
N THR A 15 14.55 17.99 19.73
CA THR A 15 14.11 18.86 18.65
C THR A 15 14.90 18.42 17.43
N VAL A 16 14.31 17.63 16.56
CA VAL A 16 14.87 17.31 15.26
C VAL A 16 14.82 18.61 14.48
N PHE A 17 15.95 19.30 14.35
CA PHE A 17 16.06 20.45 13.47
C PHE A 17 15.83 19.93 12.05
N ALA A 18 14.70 20.30 11.45
CA ALA A 18 14.41 19.98 10.06
C ALA A 18 15.51 20.58 9.17
N VAL A 19 16.10 19.78 8.31
CA VAL A 19 17.05 20.26 7.32
C VAL A 19 16.25 21.02 6.26
N TRP A 20 16.64 22.25 5.96
CA TRP A 20 15.92 23.16 5.06
C TRP A 20 15.45 22.50 3.75
N GLN A 21 16.30 21.72 3.12
CA GLN A 21 15.94 21.07 1.85
C GLN A 21 14.76 20.09 1.98
N ASP A 22 14.55 19.47 3.13
CA ASP A 22 13.46 18.50 3.32
C ASP A 22 12.08 19.15 3.20
N ASP A 23 11.98 20.41 3.64
CA ASP A 23 10.75 21.20 3.54
C ASP A 23 10.54 21.79 2.14
N HIS A 24 11.61 21.89 1.32
CA HIS A 24 11.62 22.54 0.01
C HIS A 24 11.80 21.53 -1.16
N LEU A 25 11.71 20.24 -0.91
CA LEU A 25 11.89 19.22 -1.94
C LEU A 25 10.98 19.40 -3.17
N PRO A 26 9.69 19.78 -3.06
CA PRO A 26 8.87 20.01 -4.25
C PRO A 26 9.42 21.12 -5.14
N GLU A 27 9.92 22.21 -4.55
CA GLU A 27 10.54 23.32 -5.28
C GLU A 27 11.85 22.89 -5.95
N ILE A 28 12.67 22.13 -5.20
CA ILE A 28 13.96 21.60 -5.69
C ILE A 28 13.73 20.65 -6.86
N PHE A 29 12.75 19.76 -6.79
CA PHE A 29 12.44 18.84 -7.89
C PHE A 29 11.86 19.53 -9.12
N ALA A 30 11.23 20.70 -8.97
CA ALA A 30 10.77 21.51 -10.08
C ALA A 30 11.91 22.31 -10.75
N LEU A 31 13.11 22.34 -10.14
CA LEU A 31 14.28 22.99 -10.72
C LEU A 31 14.93 22.13 -11.81
N ASN A 32 15.57 22.82 -12.74
CA ASN A 32 16.62 22.25 -13.58
C ASN A 32 17.94 22.98 -13.30
N ALA A 33 19.05 22.48 -13.83
CA ALA A 33 20.37 23.06 -13.59
C ALA A 33 20.46 24.57 -13.94
N GLU A 34 19.69 25.03 -14.92
CA GLU A 34 19.68 26.43 -15.39
C GLU A 34 19.03 27.39 -14.40
N LYS A 35 18.15 26.89 -13.53
CA LYS A 35 17.45 27.69 -12.51
C LYS A 35 18.25 27.82 -11.21
N LEU A 36 19.30 27.01 -11.04
CA LEU A 36 20.19 27.13 -9.88
C LEU A 36 21.05 28.39 -9.98
N GLN A 37 21.27 29.03 -8.83
CA GLN A 37 22.15 30.20 -8.78
C GLN A 37 23.61 29.78 -8.95
N PRO A 38 24.35 30.44 -9.84
CA PRO A 38 25.78 30.22 -10.01
C PRO A 38 26.56 30.87 -8.86
N VAL A 39 26.81 30.11 -7.79
CA VAL A 39 27.54 30.62 -6.63
C VAL A 39 29.06 30.48 -6.76
N THR A 40 29.77 31.36 -6.06
CA THR A 40 31.24 31.31 -5.92
C THR A 40 31.60 31.23 -4.44
N LEU A 41 32.39 30.21 -4.06
CA LEU A 41 32.99 30.10 -2.74
C LEU A 41 34.26 30.94 -2.67
N ALA A 42 34.44 31.72 -1.59
CA ALA A 42 35.66 32.47 -1.35
C ALA A 42 36.86 31.51 -1.22
N GLN A 43 38.03 31.94 -1.67
CA GLN A 43 39.23 31.14 -1.55
C GLN A 43 39.74 31.03 -0.11
N ASP A 44 39.57 32.10 0.68
CA ASP A 44 40.00 32.16 2.07
C ASP A 44 38.88 31.69 3.02
N TRP A 45 39.24 30.66 3.76
CA TRP A 45 38.40 30.06 4.79
C TRP A 45 38.93 30.41 6.17
N THR A 46 38.04 30.42 7.17
CA THR A 46 38.42 30.56 8.58
C THR A 46 38.25 29.23 9.31
N PHE A 47 39.27 28.82 10.04
CA PHE A 47 39.26 27.63 10.91
C PHE A 47 39.30 28.09 12.36
N ARG A 48 38.30 27.70 13.16
CA ARG A 48 38.27 27.87 14.59
C ARG A 48 38.23 26.51 15.24
N GLU A 49 39.26 26.15 15.99
CA GLU A 49 39.33 24.90 16.73
C GLU A 49 38.35 24.90 17.93
N GLY A 50 37.73 23.76 18.20
CA GLY A 50 36.88 23.52 19.36
C GLY A 50 35.40 23.39 19.00
N MET A 51 34.58 23.19 20.03
CA MET A 51 33.13 23.10 19.93
C MET A 51 32.52 24.45 19.50
N PRO A 52 31.39 24.41 18.78
CA PRO A 52 30.67 25.64 18.43
C PRO A 52 30.22 26.40 19.69
N GLU A 53 30.28 27.74 19.63
CA GLU A 53 29.69 28.64 20.63
C GLU A 53 28.31 29.09 20.18
N GLU A 54 27.53 29.66 21.09
CA GLU A 54 26.19 30.22 20.79
C GLU A 54 26.26 31.24 19.65
N GLY A 55 25.38 31.12 18.67
CA GLY A 55 25.29 32.03 17.52
C GLY A 55 26.32 31.82 16.41
N TRP A 56 27.14 30.79 16.49
CA TRP A 56 28.20 30.47 15.49
C TRP A 56 27.66 30.33 14.06
N GLN A 57 26.40 29.91 13.91
CA GLN A 57 25.78 29.70 12.59
C GLN A 57 25.56 31.02 11.82
N ASN A 58 25.48 32.14 12.53
CA ASN A 58 25.13 33.45 11.99
C ASN A 58 26.30 34.46 11.99
N THR A 59 27.36 34.15 12.73
CA THR A 59 28.46 35.08 12.91
C THR A 59 29.80 34.39 12.73
N ARG A 60 30.61 34.92 11.81
CA ARG A 60 31.98 34.40 11.60
C ARG A 60 32.83 34.73 12.84
N ALA A 61 33.38 33.70 13.45
CA ALA A 61 34.33 33.86 14.55
C ALA A 61 35.75 34.12 14.02
N GLU A 62 36.62 34.72 14.84
CA GLU A 62 38.05 34.80 14.58
C GLU A 62 38.70 33.40 14.57
N GLY A 63 39.71 33.22 13.73
CA GLY A 63 40.39 31.94 13.59
C GLY A 63 41.55 32.00 12.59
N LYS A 64 42.17 30.85 12.35
CA LYS A 64 43.24 30.69 11.37
C LYS A 64 42.67 30.73 9.96
N THR A 65 43.30 31.48 9.06
CA THR A 65 42.96 31.48 7.64
C THR A 65 43.63 30.30 6.93
N PHE A 66 42.86 29.62 6.07
CA PHE A 66 43.37 28.54 5.21
C PHE A 66 42.71 28.57 3.83
N ARG A 67 43.27 27.81 2.89
CA ARG A 67 42.72 27.61 1.54
C ARG A 67 42.61 26.14 1.22
N LEU A 68 41.53 25.78 0.53
CA LEU A 68 41.38 24.44 -0.02
C LEU A 68 42.33 24.29 -1.23
N LYS A 69 43.06 23.18 -1.29
CA LYS A 69 43.82 22.75 -2.46
C LYS A 69 43.02 21.68 -3.19
N ASP A 70 42.68 21.89 -4.44
CA ASP A 70 41.85 20.97 -5.22
C ASP A 70 40.54 20.61 -4.49
N SER A 71 39.93 21.64 -3.88
CA SER A 71 38.71 21.53 -3.06
C SER A 71 38.83 20.74 -1.75
N LYS A 72 40.05 20.43 -1.28
CA LYS A 72 40.34 19.62 -0.09
C LYS A 72 41.35 20.25 0.86
N ILE A 73 41.37 19.82 2.09
CA ILE A 73 42.35 20.19 3.12
C ILE A 73 42.45 19.11 4.20
N ASP A 74 43.62 18.95 4.78
CA ASP A 74 43.85 18.27 6.04
C ASP A 74 43.76 19.31 7.17
N LEU A 75 42.76 19.15 8.04
CA LEU A 75 42.52 20.07 9.16
C LEU A 75 43.53 19.88 10.29
N ASP A 76 44.19 18.73 10.43
CA ASP A 76 45.33 18.56 11.33
C ASP A 76 46.49 19.50 10.91
N ALA A 77 46.76 19.64 9.62
CA ALA A 77 47.76 20.57 9.11
C ALA A 77 47.39 22.06 9.40
N VAL A 78 46.08 22.42 9.32
CA VAL A 78 45.61 23.78 9.67
C VAL A 78 45.71 23.99 11.19
N ALA A 79 45.36 23.02 11.99
CA ALA A 79 45.50 23.08 13.44
C ALA A 79 46.97 23.20 13.88
N GLY A 80 47.90 22.63 13.10
CA GLY A 80 49.32 22.56 13.42
C GLY A 80 49.66 21.42 14.44
N LYS A 81 48.76 20.46 14.58
CA LYS A 81 48.89 19.29 15.45
C LYS A 81 47.93 18.20 15.00
N THR A 82 48.25 16.96 15.27
CA THR A 82 47.31 15.87 15.08
C THR A 82 46.24 15.95 16.16
N GLY A 83 44.99 16.09 15.78
CA GLY A 83 43.85 16.06 16.68
C GLY A 83 43.56 14.64 17.23
N ASP A 84 42.81 14.57 18.30
CA ASP A 84 42.25 13.32 18.80
C ASP A 84 40.85 13.03 18.19
N LEU A 85 40.27 11.88 18.48
CA LEU A 85 38.94 11.49 17.98
C LEU A 85 37.76 12.34 18.54
N LYS A 86 38.06 13.30 19.41
CA LYS A 86 37.11 14.28 19.95
C LYS A 86 37.39 15.70 19.46
N SER A 87 38.28 15.85 18.47
CA SER A 87 38.60 17.15 17.90
C SER A 87 37.43 17.68 17.08
N HIS A 88 37.06 18.92 17.32
CA HIS A 88 36.02 19.66 16.64
C HIS A 88 36.56 20.99 16.10
N ALA A 89 35.96 21.45 15.02
CA ALA A 89 36.22 22.79 14.48
C ALA A 89 34.97 23.37 13.84
N VAL A 90 34.94 24.70 13.80
CA VAL A 90 33.99 25.44 12.98
C VAL A 90 34.75 26.09 11.84
N LEU A 91 34.25 25.84 10.62
CA LEU A 91 34.79 26.39 9.39
C LEU A 91 33.85 27.43 8.82
N TYR A 92 34.38 28.56 8.35
CA TYR A 92 33.59 29.61 7.73
C TYR A 92 34.07 29.94 6.33
N CYS A 93 33.14 30.10 5.40
CA CYS A 93 33.40 30.56 4.05
C CYS A 93 32.34 31.60 3.64
N THR A 94 32.71 32.55 2.78
CA THR A 94 31.73 33.41 2.11
C THR A 94 31.34 32.77 0.78
N ILE A 95 30.01 32.68 0.57
CA ILE A 95 29.43 32.30 -0.71
C ILE A 95 28.85 33.55 -1.35
N THR A 96 29.23 33.86 -2.57
CA THR A 96 28.65 34.98 -3.33
C THR A 96 27.65 34.46 -4.36
N SER A 97 26.44 35.03 -4.38
CA SER A 97 25.38 34.74 -5.33
C SER A 97 24.98 35.99 -6.14
N PRO A 98 24.71 35.88 -7.45
CA PRO A 98 24.26 37.01 -8.27
C PRO A 98 22.78 37.41 -7.97
N ALA A 99 21.97 36.51 -7.44
CA ALA A 99 20.56 36.72 -7.12
C ALA A 99 20.11 35.87 -5.93
N ASP A 100 18.92 36.17 -5.41
CA ASP A 100 18.21 35.29 -4.47
C ASP A 100 17.81 34.00 -5.20
N GLY A 101 17.85 32.86 -4.50
CA GLY A 101 17.43 31.59 -5.06
C GLY A 101 18.04 30.37 -4.37
N ILE A 102 18.13 29.29 -5.10
CA ILE A 102 18.67 28.01 -4.64
C ILE A 102 19.97 27.72 -5.39
N ALA A 103 21.00 27.30 -4.66
CA ALA A 103 22.27 26.81 -5.23
C ALA A 103 22.56 25.40 -4.72
N GLU A 104 23.55 24.74 -5.34
CA GLU A 104 24.03 23.44 -4.92
C GLU A 104 25.52 23.50 -4.59
N ILE A 105 25.87 22.95 -3.43
CA ILE A 105 27.26 22.72 -3.02
C ILE A 105 27.39 21.30 -2.49
N GLY A 106 28.60 20.85 -2.26
CA GLY A 106 28.83 19.55 -1.63
C GLY A 106 29.99 19.59 -0.65
N ILE A 107 29.90 18.72 0.35
CA ILE A 107 30.89 18.54 1.41
C ILE A 107 31.32 17.09 1.48
N GLY A 108 32.61 16.86 1.66
CA GLY A 108 33.20 15.62 2.12
C GLY A 108 33.99 15.87 3.40
N CYS A 109 33.79 15.07 4.43
CA CYS A 109 34.53 15.20 5.67
C CYS A 109 34.87 13.83 6.25
N ASP A 110 35.71 13.81 7.30
CA ASP A 110 36.13 12.56 7.91
C ASP A 110 34.93 11.76 8.48
N TRP A 111 34.08 12.38 9.31
CA TRP A 111 32.96 11.64 9.89
C TRP A 111 31.70 12.47 10.11
N TYR A 112 31.82 13.61 10.77
CA TYR A 112 30.66 14.41 11.18
C TYR A 112 30.73 15.84 10.66
N PHE A 113 29.63 16.33 10.15
CA PHE A 113 29.43 17.75 9.93
C PHE A 113 27.95 18.16 10.06
N GLU A 114 27.75 19.42 10.32
CA GLU A 114 26.52 20.14 10.08
C GLU A 114 26.85 21.48 9.39
N ALA A 115 26.08 21.80 8.34
CA ALA A 115 26.33 22.96 7.49
C ALA A 115 25.13 23.91 7.52
N TYR A 116 25.43 25.17 7.79
CA TYR A 116 24.46 26.25 7.82
C TYR A 116 24.79 27.31 6.78
N VAL A 117 23.75 27.86 6.14
CA VAL A 117 23.89 29.05 5.29
C VAL A 117 23.00 30.15 5.89
N ASN A 118 23.61 31.28 6.28
CA ASN A 118 22.94 32.39 6.96
C ASN A 118 22.07 31.93 8.17
N GLY A 119 22.58 30.98 8.95
CA GLY A 119 21.88 30.42 10.11
C GLY A 119 20.84 29.34 9.81
N THR A 120 20.61 29.02 8.54
CA THR A 120 19.68 27.94 8.13
C THR A 120 20.43 26.62 8.00
N LEU A 121 20.01 25.58 8.72
CA LEU A 121 20.58 24.22 8.62
C LEU A 121 20.26 23.63 7.23
N CYS A 122 21.28 23.36 6.44
CA CYS A 122 21.14 22.85 5.07
C CYS A 122 21.52 21.38 4.92
N ALA A 123 22.47 20.90 5.72
CA ALA A 123 22.87 19.48 5.71
C ALA A 123 23.51 19.08 7.06
N THR A 124 23.39 17.81 7.43
CA THR A 124 24.03 17.26 8.60
C THR A 124 24.29 15.76 8.46
N THR A 125 25.44 15.32 8.99
CA THR A 125 25.78 13.90 9.17
C THR A 125 25.97 13.55 10.64
N MET A 126 25.62 14.46 11.56
CA MET A 126 25.88 14.31 13.00
C MET A 126 25.23 13.07 13.60
N LYS A 127 24.13 12.63 13.07
CA LYS A 127 23.42 11.43 13.56
C LYS A 127 24.02 10.14 13.01
N ASP A 128 24.37 10.12 11.72
CA ASP A 128 24.58 8.89 10.97
C ASP A 128 26.04 8.72 10.48
N GLY A 129 26.88 9.76 10.66
CA GLY A 129 28.22 9.82 10.09
C GLY A 129 28.23 10.03 8.59
N ASN A 130 29.40 10.12 7.99
CA ASN A 130 29.50 10.44 6.57
C ASN A 130 29.22 9.22 5.64
N GLY A 131 29.44 8.00 6.11
CA GLY A 131 29.15 6.79 5.34
C GLY A 131 30.08 6.51 4.16
N ASP A 132 31.08 7.34 3.92
CA ASP A 132 32.04 7.23 2.82
C ASP A 132 33.48 7.40 3.33
N SER A 133 34.40 6.61 2.81
CA SER A 133 35.82 6.66 3.15
C SER A 133 36.63 7.63 2.28
N THR A 134 35.99 8.23 1.28
CA THR A 134 36.61 9.25 0.41
C THR A 134 36.20 10.65 0.83
N TYR A 135 37.07 11.62 0.72
CA TYR A 135 36.77 13.01 1.06
C TYR A 135 36.62 13.82 -0.23
N GLN A 136 35.41 13.70 -0.82
CA GLN A 136 35.07 14.41 -2.05
C GLN A 136 33.88 15.33 -1.81
N PRO A 137 33.82 16.51 -2.42
CA PRO A 137 32.62 17.35 -2.33
C PRO A 137 31.35 16.64 -2.80
N SER A 138 31.48 15.67 -3.71
CA SER A 138 30.37 14.87 -4.22
C SER A 138 29.87 13.81 -3.25
N ASN A 139 30.50 13.62 -2.07
CA ASN A 139 30.01 12.66 -1.07
C ASN A 139 28.65 13.09 -0.51
N HIS A 140 28.52 14.40 -0.21
CA HIS A 140 27.31 14.98 0.35
C HIS A 140 26.92 16.24 -0.42
N PRO A 141 26.33 16.13 -1.63
CA PRO A 141 25.75 17.25 -2.33
C PRO A 141 24.41 17.63 -1.65
N PHE A 142 24.17 18.93 -1.49
CA PHE A 142 22.92 19.45 -0.92
C PHE A 142 22.60 20.83 -1.46
N PHE A 143 21.32 21.19 -1.38
CA PHE A 143 20.81 22.48 -1.80
C PHE A 143 20.84 23.49 -0.66
N ILE A 144 21.13 24.73 -1.03
CA ILE A 144 21.24 25.84 -0.10
C ILE A 144 20.40 27.04 -0.56
N PRO A 145 19.66 27.72 0.33
CA PRO A 145 19.06 29.01 0.04
C PRO A 145 20.15 30.07 0.03
N VAL A 146 20.18 30.90 -1.01
CA VAL A 146 21.12 32.01 -1.11
C VAL A 146 20.42 33.32 -1.36
N LYS A 147 20.98 34.39 -0.79
CA LYS A 147 20.63 35.78 -1.06
C LYS A 147 21.57 36.38 -2.05
N ARG A 148 21.12 37.38 -2.80
CA ARG A 148 21.99 38.19 -3.66
C ARG A 148 23.12 38.81 -2.85
N GLY A 149 24.37 38.67 -3.32
CA GLY A 149 25.55 39.16 -2.62
C GLY A 149 26.18 38.08 -1.73
N GLU A 150 26.69 38.46 -0.58
CA GLU A 150 27.44 37.58 0.32
C GLU A 150 26.51 36.77 1.23
N ASN A 151 26.82 35.50 1.38
CA ASN A 151 26.16 34.56 2.28
C ASN A 151 27.24 33.90 3.15
N LEU A 152 26.96 33.73 4.43
CA LEU A 152 27.85 33.03 5.34
C LEU A 152 27.57 31.52 5.32
N LEU A 153 28.55 30.73 4.88
CA LEU A 153 28.58 29.28 5.08
C LEU A 153 29.35 29.00 6.37
N ALA A 154 28.68 28.41 7.35
CA ALA A 154 29.25 27.99 8.63
C ALA A 154 29.12 26.47 8.75
N ILE A 155 30.24 25.77 9.02
CA ILE A 155 30.28 24.31 9.08
C ILE A 155 30.93 23.90 10.40
N HIS A 156 30.21 23.15 11.21
CA HIS A 156 30.78 22.44 12.33
C HIS A 156 31.20 21.03 11.85
N THR A 157 32.45 20.64 12.11
CA THR A 157 32.97 19.32 11.76
C THR A 157 33.65 18.67 12.93
N GLY A 158 33.46 17.35 13.07
CA GLY A 158 34.09 16.52 14.08
C GLY A 158 34.96 15.43 13.44
N ARG A 159 36.10 15.13 14.07
CA ARG A 159 36.97 14.04 13.67
C ARG A 159 36.39 12.72 14.13
N GLY A 160 36.35 11.72 13.23
CA GLY A 160 35.76 10.40 13.52
C GLY A 160 36.67 9.21 13.27
N SER A 161 37.78 9.39 12.54
CA SER A 161 38.69 8.31 12.19
C SER A 161 40.17 8.71 12.18
N TYR A 162 40.94 8.21 11.22
CA TYR A 162 42.42 8.37 11.21
C TYR A 162 42.89 9.75 10.77
N THR A 163 42.14 10.41 9.89
CA THR A 163 42.52 11.72 9.35
C THR A 163 41.45 12.74 9.62
N TRP A 164 41.76 14.00 9.67
CA TRP A 164 40.78 15.07 9.79
C TRP A 164 40.67 15.84 8.48
N SER A 165 40.12 15.18 7.49
CA SER A 165 40.03 15.70 6.14
C SER A 165 38.70 16.37 5.90
N PHE A 166 38.75 17.46 5.12
CA PHE A 166 37.56 18.23 4.73
C PHE A 166 37.67 18.61 3.23
N ALA A 167 36.53 18.58 2.55
CA ALA A 167 36.38 19.00 1.17
C ALA A 167 35.10 19.78 0.99
N CYS A 168 35.12 20.83 0.17
CA CYS A 168 33.92 21.58 -0.20
C CYS A 168 34.09 22.20 -1.60
N ALA A 169 33.05 22.10 -2.41
CA ALA A 169 33.00 22.75 -3.71
C ALA A 169 31.58 22.93 -4.19
N LYS A 170 31.37 23.70 -5.24
CA LYS A 170 30.18 23.58 -6.08
C LYS A 170 30.18 22.20 -6.73
N VAL A 171 29.04 21.51 -6.68
CA VAL A 171 28.85 20.20 -7.34
C VAL A 171 27.88 20.35 -8.51
N PRO A 172 27.92 19.49 -9.51
CA PRO A 172 26.93 19.48 -10.57
C PRO A 172 25.57 19.09 -10.03
N PHE A 173 24.53 19.81 -10.47
CA PHE A 173 23.15 19.46 -10.17
C PHE A 173 22.83 18.04 -10.66
N ARG A 174 22.24 17.24 -9.78
CA ARG A 174 21.76 15.91 -10.11
C ARG A 174 20.38 15.72 -9.51
N LEU A 175 19.40 15.44 -10.36
CA LEU A 175 18.12 14.95 -9.88
C LEU A 175 18.32 13.60 -9.20
N PRO A 176 17.47 13.27 -8.19
CA PRO A 176 17.44 11.93 -7.64
C PRO A 176 17.22 10.91 -8.76
N ASP A 177 18.11 9.94 -8.84
CA ASP A 177 18.00 8.81 -9.78
C ASP A 177 17.01 7.79 -9.20
N VAL A 178 15.73 8.20 -9.10
CA VAL A 178 14.65 7.38 -8.61
C VAL A 178 13.63 7.22 -9.72
N PRO A 179 13.21 5.99 -10.04
CA PRO A 179 12.27 5.74 -11.11
C PRO A 179 10.92 6.42 -10.83
N GLU A 180 10.17 6.66 -11.89
CA GLU A 180 8.80 7.16 -11.79
C GLU A 180 7.84 6.05 -11.35
N ILE A 181 6.67 6.45 -10.83
CA ILE A 181 5.56 5.53 -10.60
C ILE A 181 5.05 5.05 -11.95
N ALA A 182 4.96 3.73 -12.13
CA ALA A 182 4.43 3.13 -13.34
C ALA A 182 2.91 2.98 -13.27
N VAL A 183 2.40 2.40 -12.17
CA VAL A 183 0.96 2.22 -11.93
C VAL A 183 0.66 2.47 -10.45
N GLY A 184 -0.44 3.15 -10.17
CA GLY A 184 -0.92 3.42 -8.81
C GLY A 184 -0.81 4.89 -8.38
N PRO A 185 -1.02 5.16 -7.08
CA PRO A 185 -1.31 4.19 -6.03
C PRO A 185 -2.74 3.64 -6.09
N TRP A 186 -2.92 2.45 -5.54
CA TRP A 186 -4.24 1.96 -5.18
C TRP A 186 -4.24 1.44 -3.74
N LEU A 187 -5.42 1.47 -3.13
CA LEU A 187 -5.64 0.94 -1.78
C LEU A 187 -6.09 -0.52 -1.84
N ASP A 188 -5.77 -1.27 -0.80
CA ASP A 188 -6.08 -2.68 -0.67
C ASP A 188 -6.32 -3.07 0.80
N ASN A 189 -6.92 -4.23 1.05
CA ASN A 189 -7.09 -4.84 2.36
C ASN A 189 -7.58 -3.86 3.45
N PRO A 190 -8.77 -3.24 3.32
CA PRO A 190 -9.31 -2.37 4.35
C PRO A 190 -9.54 -3.14 5.65
N GLY A 191 -9.07 -2.62 6.77
CA GLY A 191 -9.21 -3.24 8.07
C GLY A 191 -9.32 -2.23 9.20
N SER A 192 -9.72 -2.68 10.39
CA SER A 192 -9.81 -1.81 11.56
C SER A 192 -8.44 -1.23 11.90
N GLY A 193 -8.32 0.09 11.77
CA GLY A 193 -7.08 0.82 12.05
C GLY A 193 -5.95 0.59 11.05
N ARG A 194 -6.21 0.00 9.90
CA ARG A 194 -5.18 -0.28 8.88
C ARG A 194 -5.67 -0.14 7.44
N MET A 195 -4.72 0.09 6.53
CA MET A 195 -4.92 0.15 5.08
C MET A 195 -3.63 -0.22 4.37
N THR A 196 -3.70 -1.04 3.32
CA THR A 196 -2.56 -1.32 2.46
C THR A 196 -2.55 -0.32 1.30
N VAL A 197 -1.39 0.25 1.01
CA VAL A 197 -1.15 1.06 -0.20
C VAL A 197 -0.23 0.27 -1.13
N ARG A 198 -0.63 0.12 -2.38
CA ARG A 198 0.16 -0.57 -3.41
C ARG A 198 0.41 0.33 -4.61
N PHE A 199 1.55 0.17 -5.23
CA PHE A 199 1.94 0.86 -6.46
C PHE A 199 3.15 0.16 -7.09
N THR A 200 3.43 0.50 -8.34
CA THR A 200 4.65 0.03 -9.01
C THR A 200 5.47 1.21 -9.52
N SER A 201 6.78 1.00 -9.62
CA SER A 201 7.74 1.92 -10.19
C SER A 201 8.35 1.36 -11.48
N LEU A 202 8.83 2.23 -12.37
CA LEU A 202 9.45 1.84 -13.65
C LEU A 202 10.77 1.06 -13.48
N GLY A 203 11.34 1.09 -12.28
CA GLY A 203 12.57 0.36 -11.93
C GLY A 203 12.64 0.07 -10.44
N ASN A 204 13.60 -0.74 -10.02
CA ASN A 204 13.77 -1.09 -8.61
C ASN A 204 14.24 0.10 -7.78
N CYS A 205 13.50 0.44 -6.74
CA CYS A 205 13.84 1.47 -5.76
C CYS A 205 13.39 1.05 -4.35
N GLY A 206 13.80 1.80 -3.34
CA GLY A 206 13.15 1.77 -2.03
C GLY A 206 11.93 2.68 -2.06
N ALA A 207 10.85 2.28 -1.39
CA ALA A 207 9.66 3.10 -1.36
C ALA A 207 8.89 3.01 -0.04
N GLY A 208 8.08 4.02 0.20
CA GLY A 208 7.21 4.13 1.36
C GLY A 208 6.04 5.05 1.09
N VAL A 209 5.27 5.28 2.13
CA VAL A 209 4.12 6.19 2.13
C VAL A 209 4.25 7.13 3.31
N GLU A 210 4.28 8.42 3.03
CA GLU A 210 4.04 9.43 4.05
C GLU A 210 2.52 9.63 4.18
N TYR A 211 2.00 9.61 5.40
CA TYR A 211 0.59 9.78 5.66
C TYR A 211 0.35 10.60 6.94
N ARG A 212 -0.79 11.25 7.00
CA ARG A 212 -1.24 11.99 8.17
C ARG A 212 -2.76 12.06 8.21
N ARG A 213 -3.33 12.26 9.38
CA ARG A 213 -4.72 12.66 9.47
C ARG A 213 -4.89 14.04 8.81
N LYS A 214 -5.91 14.19 7.96
CA LYS A 214 -6.14 15.43 7.20
C LYS A 214 -6.17 16.64 8.11
N GLY A 215 -5.34 17.63 7.78
CA GLY A 215 -5.21 18.88 8.55
C GLY A 215 -4.37 18.77 9.83
N SER A 216 -3.64 17.67 10.07
CA SER A 216 -2.70 17.52 11.19
C SER A 216 -1.25 17.51 10.71
N GLU A 217 -0.33 17.80 11.62
CA GLU A 217 1.13 17.68 11.47
C GLU A 217 1.68 16.91 12.67
N PRO A 218 2.80 16.19 12.55
CA PRO A 218 3.63 15.98 11.36
C PRO A 218 3.14 14.80 10.46
N TRP A 219 3.77 14.65 9.30
CA TRP A 219 3.67 13.45 8.49
C TRP A 219 4.34 12.25 9.19
N GLN A 220 3.72 11.09 9.10
CA GLN A 220 4.29 9.80 9.50
C GLN A 220 4.73 9.05 8.24
N THR A 221 5.75 8.21 8.32
CA THR A 221 6.22 7.41 7.19
C THR A 221 6.15 5.93 7.50
N ALA A 222 5.49 5.17 6.64
CA ALA A 222 5.56 3.72 6.59
C ALA A 222 6.39 3.30 5.36
N TRP A 223 7.25 2.29 5.51
CA TRP A 223 8.14 1.83 4.45
C TRP A 223 7.72 0.46 3.93
N ASP A 224 7.99 0.20 2.65
CA ASP A 224 8.01 -1.14 2.11
C ASP A 224 9.26 -1.87 2.63
N ALA A 225 9.13 -2.50 3.79
CA ALA A 225 10.24 -3.07 4.54
C ALA A 225 9.93 -4.51 5.00
N VAL A 226 10.98 -5.30 5.14
CA VAL A 226 10.95 -6.63 5.78
C VAL A 226 11.96 -6.60 6.90
N GLU A 227 11.55 -6.93 8.13
CA GLU A 227 12.41 -6.87 9.32
C GLU A 227 13.17 -5.52 9.42
N GLU A 228 12.43 -4.41 9.28
CA GLU A 228 12.95 -3.02 9.28
C GLU A 228 13.91 -2.67 8.13
N LEU A 229 14.13 -3.58 7.17
CA LEU A 229 14.97 -3.35 6.00
C LEU A 229 14.11 -2.94 4.80
N ILE A 230 14.26 -1.69 4.34
CA ILE A 230 13.59 -1.17 3.14
C ILE A 230 13.95 -2.03 1.94
N GLN A 231 12.94 -2.53 1.25
CA GLN A 231 13.10 -3.41 0.10
C GLN A 231 13.37 -2.60 -1.17
N ARG A 232 14.32 -3.07 -1.99
CA ARG A 232 14.60 -2.50 -3.30
C ARG A 232 13.93 -3.34 -4.38
N ARG A 233 12.74 -2.96 -4.77
CA ARG A 233 11.91 -3.66 -5.76
C ARG A 233 11.06 -2.67 -6.58
N ASN A 234 10.29 -3.16 -7.53
CA ASN A 234 9.43 -2.35 -8.38
C ASN A 234 7.92 -2.52 -8.09
N PHE A 235 7.53 -3.55 -7.35
CA PHE A 235 6.17 -3.73 -6.84
C PHE A 235 6.20 -3.47 -5.33
N HIS A 236 5.50 -2.44 -4.89
CA HIS A 236 5.54 -1.97 -3.51
C HIS A 236 4.24 -2.23 -2.77
N THR A 237 4.37 -2.71 -1.54
CA THR A 237 3.26 -2.95 -0.63
C THR A 237 3.60 -2.28 0.70
N VAL A 238 2.82 -1.29 1.10
CA VAL A 238 3.04 -0.51 2.32
C VAL A 238 1.81 -0.59 3.21
N GLU A 239 1.98 -1.08 4.42
CA GLU A 239 0.92 -1.15 5.43
C GLU A 239 0.88 0.15 6.24
N LEU A 240 -0.29 0.78 6.25
CA LEU A 240 -0.58 1.90 7.14
C LEU A 240 -1.33 1.36 8.35
N GLU A 241 -0.78 1.61 9.52
CA GLU A 241 -1.30 1.09 10.79
C GLU A 241 -1.70 2.22 11.74
N ASN A 242 -2.40 1.86 12.82
CA ASN A 242 -2.85 2.78 13.87
C ASN A 242 -3.72 3.93 13.34
N LEU A 243 -4.47 3.68 12.26
CA LEU A 243 -5.38 4.65 11.71
C LEU A 243 -6.58 4.85 12.63
N THR A 244 -6.98 6.10 12.82
CA THR A 244 -8.20 6.44 13.57
C THR A 244 -9.43 6.08 12.72
N PRO A 245 -10.32 5.18 13.18
CA PRO A 245 -11.49 4.77 12.42
C PRO A 245 -12.36 5.97 11.98
N GLY A 246 -12.79 5.97 10.73
CA GLY A 246 -13.64 7.01 10.15
C GLY A 246 -12.95 8.36 9.86
N ALA A 247 -11.68 8.52 10.26
CA ALA A 247 -10.95 9.75 9.98
C ALA A 247 -10.49 9.81 8.52
N GLN A 248 -10.45 11.03 7.96
CA GLN A 248 -9.84 11.28 6.67
C GLN A 248 -8.32 11.40 6.82
N TYR A 249 -7.60 10.75 5.92
CA TYR A 249 -6.15 10.79 5.81
C TYR A 249 -5.71 11.37 4.47
N GLU A 250 -4.62 12.09 4.50
CA GLU A 250 -3.81 12.46 3.34
C GLU A 250 -2.61 11.53 3.29
N TYR A 251 -2.21 11.10 2.10
CA TYR A 251 -1.01 10.29 1.91
C TYR A 251 -0.32 10.60 0.58
N ARG A 252 0.97 10.32 0.52
CA ARG A 252 1.77 10.43 -0.70
C ARG A 252 2.85 9.36 -0.74
N ILE A 253 3.23 8.95 -1.93
CA ILE A 253 4.32 8.00 -2.14
C ILE A 253 5.66 8.72 -1.94
N VAL A 254 6.59 8.03 -1.28
CA VAL A 254 7.97 8.45 -1.10
C VAL A 254 8.87 7.37 -1.68
N MET A 255 9.78 7.75 -2.59
CA MET A 255 10.71 6.83 -3.24
C MET A 255 12.15 7.28 -3.03
N LEU A 256 13.06 6.32 -2.85
CA LEU A 256 14.48 6.54 -2.65
C LEU A 256 15.30 5.39 -3.25
N ASP A 257 16.60 5.60 -3.46
CA ASP A 257 17.51 4.53 -3.83
C ASP A 257 18.31 4.08 -2.59
N PRO A 258 17.93 2.96 -1.94
CA PRO A 258 18.60 2.49 -0.72
C PRO A 258 20.02 1.96 -0.97
N ALA A 259 20.45 1.80 -2.21
CA ALA A 259 21.80 1.40 -2.55
C ALA A 259 22.81 2.56 -2.48
N LYS A 260 22.33 3.80 -2.38
CA LYS A 260 23.16 4.99 -2.20
C LYS A 260 23.38 5.30 -0.72
N PRO A 261 24.51 5.91 -0.35
CA PRO A 261 24.74 6.39 1.00
C PRO A 261 23.58 7.30 1.46
N LYS A 262 23.18 7.21 2.73
CA LYS A 262 22.06 7.96 3.32
C LYS A 262 22.06 9.45 2.99
N ASN A 263 23.23 10.04 2.89
CA ASN A 263 23.43 11.47 2.69
C ASN A 263 23.26 11.94 1.22
N LEU A 264 23.07 10.99 0.30
CA LEU A 264 22.82 11.27 -1.11
C LEU A 264 21.39 10.89 -1.53
N VAL A 265 20.56 10.50 -0.56
CA VAL A 265 19.21 10.04 -0.83
C VAL A 265 18.26 11.22 -0.67
N TYR A 266 17.93 11.87 -1.76
CA TYR A 266 16.81 12.80 -1.81
C TYR A 266 15.54 11.97 -2.06
N PRO A 267 14.64 11.80 -1.08
CA PRO A 267 13.40 11.08 -1.32
C PRO A 267 12.54 11.87 -2.32
N ARG A 268 12.13 11.22 -3.39
CA ARG A 268 11.13 11.77 -4.30
C ARG A 268 9.77 11.61 -3.65
N LYS A 269 9.04 12.70 -3.46
CA LYS A 269 7.68 12.73 -2.90
C LYS A 269 6.69 12.94 -4.04
N GLY A 270 5.66 12.07 -4.09
CA GLY A 270 4.60 12.12 -5.09
C GLY A 270 3.47 13.07 -4.73
N GLU A 271 2.39 12.99 -5.51
CA GLU A 271 1.15 13.74 -5.29
C GLU A 271 0.45 13.32 -4.00
N ILE A 272 -0.39 14.20 -3.46
CA ILE A 272 -1.17 13.94 -2.25
C ILE A 272 -2.53 13.36 -2.65
N TYR A 273 -2.82 12.18 -2.12
CA TYR A 273 -4.09 11.46 -2.22
C TYR A 273 -4.83 11.51 -0.88
N THR A 274 -6.11 11.16 -0.89
CA THR A 274 -6.92 11.12 0.32
C THR A 274 -7.74 9.85 0.38
N PHE A 275 -7.95 9.31 1.59
CA PHE A 275 -8.90 8.22 1.85
C PHE A 275 -9.56 8.39 3.22
N THR A 276 -10.64 7.65 3.43
CA THR A 276 -11.28 7.53 4.75
C THR A 276 -10.91 6.19 5.37
N ALA A 277 -10.35 6.21 6.58
CA ALA A 277 -10.02 4.97 7.29
C ALA A 277 -11.28 4.14 7.58
N PRO A 278 -11.25 2.81 7.44
CA PRO A 278 -12.38 1.95 7.75
C PRO A 278 -12.89 2.16 9.18
N ASP A 279 -14.20 2.18 9.35
CA ASP A 279 -14.85 2.34 10.66
C ASP A 279 -15.84 1.20 10.89
N GLU A 280 -15.58 0.36 11.89
CA GLU A 280 -16.46 -0.74 12.30
C GLU A 280 -17.81 -0.29 12.87
N LYS A 281 -17.96 1.00 13.19
CA LYS A 281 -19.21 1.59 13.66
C LYS A 281 -20.08 2.15 12.53
N LYS A 282 -19.54 2.24 11.31
CA LYS A 282 -20.31 2.73 10.15
C LYS A 282 -21.48 1.78 9.87
N GLU A 283 -22.69 2.27 10.02
CA GLU A 283 -23.90 1.44 9.89
C GLU A 283 -24.40 1.34 8.45
N ARG A 284 -24.11 2.34 7.61
CA ARG A 284 -24.53 2.40 6.21
C ARG A 284 -23.32 2.57 5.31
N PHE A 285 -23.13 1.64 4.40
CA PHE A 285 -22.05 1.68 3.42
C PHE A 285 -22.41 0.81 2.21
N SER A 286 -21.63 0.93 1.15
CA SER A 286 -21.86 0.15 -0.06
C SER A 286 -20.54 -0.45 -0.56
N PHE A 287 -20.63 -1.59 -1.21
CA PHE A 287 -19.48 -2.19 -1.88
C PHE A 287 -19.90 -2.85 -3.20
N LEU A 288 -18.93 -3.05 -4.06
CA LEU A 288 -19.09 -3.82 -5.31
C LEU A 288 -18.46 -5.19 -5.16
N PHE A 289 -19.01 -6.16 -5.89
CA PHE A 289 -18.42 -7.48 -6.09
C PHE A 289 -18.46 -7.82 -7.59
N THR A 290 -17.35 -8.26 -8.15
CA THR A 290 -17.29 -8.83 -9.50
C THR A 290 -16.27 -9.97 -9.53
N ALA A 291 -16.46 -10.95 -10.39
CA ALA A 291 -15.60 -12.11 -10.57
C ALA A 291 -15.54 -12.49 -12.05
N ASP A 292 -14.70 -13.46 -12.40
CA ASP A 292 -14.68 -14.09 -13.72
C ASP A 292 -14.47 -13.06 -14.85
N LEU A 293 -13.40 -12.26 -14.71
CA LEU A 293 -13.02 -11.23 -15.69
C LEU A 293 -11.90 -11.69 -16.63
N GLN A 294 -11.76 -13.01 -16.88
CA GLN A 294 -10.72 -13.57 -17.72
C GLN A 294 -10.97 -13.34 -19.23
N PHE A 295 -11.15 -12.07 -19.57
CA PHE A 295 -11.17 -11.60 -20.95
C PHE A 295 -9.77 -11.34 -21.47
N VAL A 296 -9.62 -11.27 -22.80
CA VAL A 296 -8.41 -10.71 -23.40
C VAL A 296 -8.22 -9.25 -22.94
N PRO A 297 -6.97 -8.76 -22.79
CA PRO A 297 -6.69 -7.45 -22.18
C PRO A 297 -7.50 -6.29 -22.79
N GLU A 298 -7.67 -6.26 -24.11
CA GLU A 298 -8.43 -5.21 -24.80
C GLU A 298 -9.89 -5.16 -24.34
N LYS A 299 -10.51 -6.32 -24.15
CA LYS A 299 -11.89 -6.44 -23.66
C LYS A 299 -12.00 -6.18 -22.17
N GLN A 300 -11.01 -6.59 -21.39
CA GLN A 300 -10.97 -6.29 -19.97
C GLN A 300 -10.88 -4.77 -19.73
N ASN A 301 -10.11 -4.06 -20.57
CA ASN A 301 -10.00 -2.61 -20.53
C ASN A 301 -11.31 -1.88 -20.87
N GLU A 302 -12.21 -2.50 -21.63
CA GLU A 302 -13.55 -1.99 -21.93
C GLU A 302 -14.55 -2.35 -20.82
N ILE A 303 -14.56 -3.60 -20.41
CA ILE A 303 -15.58 -4.19 -19.52
C ILE A 303 -15.42 -3.73 -18.08
N PHE A 304 -14.19 -3.73 -17.53
CA PHE A 304 -13.98 -3.43 -16.11
C PHE A 304 -14.42 -2.01 -15.73
N PRO A 305 -14.05 -0.93 -16.46
CA PRO A 305 -14.57 0.41 -16.18
C PRO A 305 -16.09 0.51 -16.38
N ALA A 306 -16.64 -0.22 -17.35
CA ALA A 306 -18.10 -0.25 -17.57
C ALA A 306 -18.83 -0.87 -16.38
N LEU A 307 -18.30 -1.97 -15.80
CA LEU A 307 -18.83 -2.57 -14.59
C LEU A 307 -18.74 -1.63 -13.39
N LEU A 308 -17.60 -0.96 -13.21
CA LEU A 308 -17.43 0.03 -12.13
C LEU A 308 -18.48 1.14 -12.24
N LYS A 309 -18.72 1.65 -13.44
CA LYS A 309 -19.74 2.67 -13.72
C LYS A 309 -21.14 2.12 -13.48
N ALA A 310 -21.48 0.94 -13.99
CA ALA A 310 -22.79 0.30 -13.81
C ALA A 310 -23.14 0.04 -12.34
N GLY A 311 -22.15 -0.37 -11.55
CA GLY A 311 -22.29 -0.56 -10.10
C GLY A 311 -22.29 0.73 -9.29
N GLY A 312 -21.97 1.89 -9.88
CA GLY A 312 -21.86 3.18 -9.17
C GLY A 312 -20.67 3.18 -8.20
N ALA A 313 -19.51 2.78 -8.69
CA ALA A 313 -18.29 2.63 -7.89
C ALA A 313 -17.88 3.91 -7.15
N GLU A 314 -18.16 5.08 -7.70
CA GLU A 314 -17.84 6.39 -7.11
C GLU A 314 -18.53 6.63 -5.77
N THR A 315 -19.62 5.90 -5.49
CA THR A 315 -20.37 5.98 -4.23
C THR A 315 -20.15 4.77 -3.31
N CYS A 316 -19.24 3.85 -3.69
CA CYS A 316 -18.94 2.66 -2.90
C CYS A 316 -17.70 2.85 -2.03
N ASP A 317 -17.69 2.18 -0.89
CA ASP A 317 -16.59 2.23 0.07
C ASP A 317 -15.41 1.33 -0.32
N PHE A 318 -15.66 0.20 -1.00
CA PHE A 318 -14.63 -0.73 -1.47
C PHE A 318 -15.15 -1.64 -2.60
N ILE A 319 -14.23 -2.36 -3.23
CA ILE A 319 -14.54 -3.33 -4.29
C ILE A 319 -13.97 -4.70 -3.91
N LEU A 320 -14.78 -5.74 -4.09
CA LEU A 320 -14.39 -7.15 -3.95
C LEU A 320 -14.15 -7.74 -5.35
N LEU A 321 -12.97 -8.28 -5.58
CA LEU A 321 -12.61 -9.04 -6.76
C LEU A 321 -12.68 -10.53 -6.44
N GLY A 322 -13.67 -11.19 -6.99
CA GLY A 322 -14.13 -12.53 -6.59
C GLY A 322 -13.33 -13.71 -7.16
N GLY A 323 -12.16 -13.46 -7.73
CA GLY A 323 -11.31 -14.48 -8.37
C GLY A 323 -11.53 -14.60 -9.87
N ASP A 324 -10.61 -15.30 -10.54
CA ASP A 324 -10.57 -15.45 -11.98
C ASP A 324 -10.58 -14.10 -12.70
N ILE A 325 -9.71 -13.20 -12.23
CA ILE A 325 -9.62 -11.83 -12.78
C ILE A 325 -8.86 -11.82 -14.11
N GLY A 326 -7.98 -12.79 -14.33
CA GLY A 326 -7.31 -13.05 -15.61
C GLY A 326 -7.38 -14.52 -15.99
N SER A 327 -7.02 -14.86 -17.22
CA SER A 327 -6.91 -16.26 -17.67
C SER A 327 -5.77 -17.02 -16.95
N SER A 328 -4.84 -16.29 -16.36
CA SER A 328 -3.82 -16.76 -15.43
C SER A 328 -3.39 -15.58 -14.56
N PHE A 329 -2.77 -15.84 -13.41
CA PHE A 329 -2.18 -14.78 -12.62
C PHE A 329 -0.91 -14.27 -13.31
N SER A 330 -0.99 -13.08 -13.87
CA SER A 330 0.13 -12.39 -14.52
C SER A 330 0.18 -10.96 -14.04
N ILE A 331 1.29 -10.60 -13.39
CA ILE A 331 1.50 -9.25 -12.86
C ILE A 331 1.47 -8.24 -14.00
N ASP A 332 2.15 -8.53 -15.11
CA ASP A 332 2.19 -7.64 -16.27
C ASP A 332 0.80 -7.42 -16.87
N SER A 333 -0.02 -8.48 -16.97
CA SER A 333 -1.40 -8.36 -17.44
C SER A 333 -2.22 -7.47 -16.51
N LEU A 334 -2.18 -7.69 -15.20
CA LEU A 334 -2.94 -6.92 -14.22
C LEU A 334 -2.49 -5.46 -14.14
N LEU A 335 -1.19 -5.18 -14.32
CA LEU A 335 -0.66 -3.83 -14.41
C LEU A 335 -1.13 -3.07 -15.65
N ASN A 336 -1.44 -3.77 -16.73
CA ASN A 336 -1.96 -3.17 -17.96
C ASN A 336 -3.49 -3.17 -18.04
N THR A 337 -4.18 -3.77 -17.07
CA THR A 337 -5.64 -3.88 -17.02
C THR A 337 -6.18 -3.45 -15.66
N VAL A 338 -6.58 -4.37 -14.81
CA VAL A 338 -7.39 -4.11 -13.60
C VAL A 338 -6.71 -3.17 -12.61
N TRP A 339 -5.42 -3.32 -12.32
CA TRP A 339 -4.75 -2.42 -11.38
C TRP A 339 -4.62 -0.99 -11.91
N LYS A 340 -4.22 -0.84 -13.19
CA LYS A 340 -4.15 0.46 -13.86
C LYS A 340 -5.52 1.13 -13.89
N LEU A 341 -6.52 0.40 -14.39
CA LEU A 341 -7.88 0.92 -14.52
C LEU A 341 -8.51 1.25 -13.16
N ASN A 342 -8.24 0.46 -12.12
CA ASN A 342 -8.69 0.78 -10.77
C ASN A 342 -8.01 2.06 -10.25
N ALA A 343 -6.70 2.21 -10.40
CA ALA A 343 -5.98 3.41 -10.00
C ALA A 343 -6.54 4.67 -10.69
N GLU A 344 -6.79 4.59 -12.00
CA GLU A 344 -7.38 5.67 -12.81
C GLU A 344 -8.84 5.97 -12.45
N ASN A 345 -9.57 5.03 -11.85
CA ASN A 345 -10.98 5.15 -11.49
C ASN A 345 -11.23 5.22 -9.97
N GLY A 346 -10.35 5.89 -9.24
CA GLY A 346 -10.52 6.19 -7.81
C GLY A 346 -9.95 5.12 -6.86
N GLY A 347 -9.10 4.23 -7.35
CA GLY A 347 -8.42 3.22 -6.53
C GLY A 347 -7.52 3.80 -5.43
N SER A 348 -7.04 5.03 -5.60
CA SER A 348 -6.29 5.76 -4.57
C SER A 348 -7.12 6.16 -3.33
N ALA A 349 -8.45 6.09 -3.41
CA ALA A 349 -9.35 6.42 -2.30
C ALA A 349 -10.25 5.25 -1.88
N ARG A 350 -10.43 4.25 -2.75
CA ARG A 350 -11.33 3.12 -2.58
C ARG A 350 -10.58 1.80 -2.67
N PRO A 351 -10.46 1.06 -1.54
CA PRO A 351 -9.67 -0.16 -1.49
C PRO A 351 -10.28 -1.34 -2.26
N LEU A 352 -9.40 -2.20 -2.75
CA LEU A 352 -9.71 -3.52 -3.26
C LEU A 352 -9.63 -4.58 -2.16
N VAL A 353 -10.37 -5.67 -2.33
CA VAL A 353 -10.19 -6.92 -1.59
C VAL A 353 -10.21 -8.07 -2.59
N TRP A 354 -9.18 -8.89 -2.57
CA TRP A 354 -9.00 -9.98 -3.51
C TRP A 354 -9.48 -11.32 -2.93
N ILE A 355 -10.18 -12.10 -3.72
CA ILE A 355 -10.49 -13.51 -3.47
C ILE A 355 -9.78 -14.32 -4.56
N ARG A 356 -9.04 -15.36 -4.18
CA ARG A 356 -8.32 -16.20 -5.14
C ARG A 356 -9.27 -17.16 -5.82
N GLY A 357 -9.26 -17.18 -7.15
CA GLY A 357 -9.93 -18.16 -7.99
C GLY A 357 -8.98 -19.27 -8.47
N ASN A 358 -9.45 -20.13 -9.35
CA ASN A 358 -8.63 -21.22 -9.87
C ASN A 358 -7.64 -20.74 -10.95
N HIS A 359 -7.95 -19.69 -11.69
CA HIS A 359 -7.04 -19.13 -12.68
C HIS A 359 -5.85 -18.40 -12.02
N GLU A 360 -5.97 -17.92 -10.79
CA GLU A 360 -4.84 -17.38 -10.04
C GLU A 360 -3.84 -18.45 -9.56
N PHE A 361 -4.10 -19.73 -9.79
CA PHE A 361 -3.13 -20.81 -9.63
C PHE A 361 -2.29 -21.10 -10.88
N LEU A 362 -2.53 -20.39 -11.97
CA LEU A 362 -1.76 -20.47 -13.21
C LEU A 362 -0.83 -19.25 -13.31
N GLY A 363 0.27 -19.36 -14.04
CA GLY A 363 1.22 -18.25 -14.23
C GLY A 363 2.06 -17.95 -12.98
N ASP A 364 2.19 -16.70 -12.59
CA ASP A 364 3.05 -16.21 -11.50
C ASP A 364 2.44 -16.44 -10.10
N THR A 365 1.79 -17.56 -9.89
CA THR A 365 0.97 -17.87 -8.70
C THR A 365 1.71 -17.75 -7.37
N GLU A 366 3.02 -17.99 -7.33
CA GLU A 366 3.87 -17.83 -6.15
C GLU A 366 3.94 -16.37 -5.65
N ARG A 367 3.71 -15.40 -6.54
CA ARG A 367 3.69 -13.98 -6.22
C ARG A 367 2.29 -13.48 -5.80
N TYR A 368 1.27 -14.32 -5.88
CA TYR A 368 -0.11 -13.92 -5.53
C TYR A 368 -0.20 -13.35 -4.11
N ILE A 369 0.47 -13.96 -3.14
CA ILE A 369 0.43 -13.50 -1.75
C ILE A 369 1.05 -12.12 -1.62
N GLU A 370 2.17 -11.86 -2.29
CA GLU A 370 2.83 -10.56 -2.32
C GLU A 370 1.91 -9.46 -2.89
N CYS A 371 1.23 -9.78 -4.00
CA CYS A 371 0.48 -8.80 -4.78
C CYS A 371 -0.99 -8.64 -4.35
N CYS A 372 -1.63 -9.69 -3.87
CA CYS A 372 -3.07 -9.76 -3.59
C CYS A 372 -3.40 -10.39 -2.23
N GLY A 373 -2.39 -10.86 -1.49
CA GLY A 373 -2.58 -11.51 -0.20
C GLY A 373 -3.05 -10.54 0.89
N THR A 374 -3.45 -11.11 2.03
CA THR A 374 -3.73 -10.33 3.24
C THR A 374 -2.42 -9.83 3.85
N PRO A 375 -2.45 -8.83 4.73
CA PRO A 375 -1.27 -8.39 5.48
C PRO A 375 -0.59 -9.52 6.27
N GLU A 376 -1.36 -10.53 6.68
CA GLU A 376 -0.84 -11.72 7.38
C GLU A 376 -0.21 -12.76 6.42
N GLY A 377 -0.02 -12.43 5.13
CA GLY A 377 0.58 -13.30 4.14
C GLY A 377 -0.27 -14.53 3.79
N LYS A 378 -1.60 -14.35 3.68
CA LYS A 378 -2.56 -15.43 3.38
C LYS A 378 -3.43 -15.10 2.18
N THR A 379 -4.00 -16.12 1.57
CA THR A 379 -4.99 -16.00 0.49
C THR A 379 -6.43 -16.00 1.00
N TYR A 380 -6.64 -16.33 2.26
CA TYR A 380 -7.90 -16.28 2.99
C TYR A 380 -7.79 -15.33 4.17
N GLY A 381 -8.91 -14.80 4.65
CA GLY A 381 -8.86 -13.79 5.70
C GLY A 381 -10.21 -13.44 6.30
N PHE A 382 -10.15 -12.55 7.26
CA PHE A 382 -11.32 -11.99 7.93
C PHE A 382 -11.12 -10.49 8.13
N PHE A 383 -12.14 -9.71 7.82
CA PHE A 383 -12.13 -8.29 8.13
C PHE A 383 -13.54 -7.81 8.53
N ARG A 384 -13.58 -6.66 9.17
CA ARG A 384 -14.81 -5.93 9.42
C ARG A 384 -14.79 -4.61 8.68
N PHE A 385 -15.94 -4.30 8.08
CA PHE A 385 -16.20 -2.98 7.56
C PHE A 385 -17.61 -2.57 8.00
N GLY A 386 -17.71 -1.45 8.67
CA GLY A 386 -18.93 -1.08 9.34
C GLY A 386 -19.41 -2.18 10.30
N SER A 387 -20.70 -2.34 10.42
CA SER A 387 -21.35 -3.36 11.27
C SER A 387 -21.29 -4.78 10.68
N THR A 388 -20.63 -4.98 9.53
CA THR A 388 -20.60 -6.25 8.80
C THR A 388 -19.27 -6.97 8.96
N ALA A 389 -19.34 -8.29 9.10
CA ALA A 389 -18.20 -9.20 9.13
C ALA A 389 -18.08 -9.92 7.79
N PHE A 390 -16.87 -9.94 7.23
CA PHE A 390 -16.54 -10.58 5.97
C PHE A 390 -15.56 -11.72 6.20
N LEU A 391 -15.95 -12.93 5.83
CA LEU A 391 -15.07 -14.09 5.81
C LEU A 391 -14.66 -14.38 4.35
N ARG A 392 -13.40 -14.18 4.06
CA ARG A 392 -12.79 -14.45 2.76
C ARG A 392 -12.20 -15.86 2.78
N LEU A 393 -12.68 -16.72 1.90
CA LEU A 393 -12.21 -18.10 1.75
C LEU A 393 -11.42 -18.25 0.45
N ASP A 394 -10.41 -19.08 0.51
CA ASP A 394 -9.76 -19.62 -0.67
C ASP A 394 -10.42 -20.96 -1.00
N SER A 395 -11.23 -20.94 -2.04
CA SER A 395 -12.01 -22.10 -2.46
C SER A 395 -11.26 -23.05 -3.40
N TYR A 396 -9.98 -22.78 -3.66
CA TYR A 396 -9.23 -23.59 -4.60
C TYR A 396 -9.11 -25.05 -4.15
N ALA A 397 -9.71 -25.93 -4.92
CA ALA A 397 -9.57 -27.37 -4.76
C ALA A 397 -8.28 -27.83 -5.45
N LEU A 398 -7.23 -27.91 -4.69
CA LEU A 398 -5.98 -28.50 -5.09
C LEU A 398 -6.21 -29.98 -5.43
N GLY A 399 -6.20 -30.34 -6.68
CA GLY A 399 -6.15 -31.75 -7.00
C GLY A 399 -6.70 -32.21 -8.34
N ASN A 400 -7.46 -31.43 -9.05
CA ASN A 400 -8.07 -31.90 -10.31
C ASN A 400 -7.76 -31.03 -11.54
N TRP A 401 -7.09 -29.89 -11.37
CA TRP A 401 -6.60 -29.14 -12.50
C TRP A 401 -5.21 -29.66 -12.89
N LYS A 402 -5.04 -29.91 -14.16
CA LYS A 402 -3.74 -30.12 -14.79
C LYS A 402 -2.96 -28.80 -14.78
N SER A 403 -2.71 -28.23 -13.58
CA SER A 403 -1.82 -27.09 -13.47
C SER A 403 -0.41 -27.63 -13.33
N ASP A 404 0.54 -27.04 -14.01
CA ASP A 404 1.97 -27.34 -13.91
C ASP A 404 2.52 -27.22 -12.48
N ARG A 405 1.71 -26.68 -11.55
CA ARG A 405 2.05 -26.42 -10.15
C ARG A 405 1.35 -27.32 -9.14
N ALA A 406 0.44 -28.19 -9.56
CA ALA A 406 -0.28 -29.09 -8.65
C ALA A 406 0.66 -29.99 -7.83
N GLU A 407 1.80 -30.37 -8.40
CA GLU A 407 2.82 -31.21 -7.76
C GLU A 407 3.58 -30.49 -6.63
N TYR A 408 3.59 -29.16 -6.64
CA TYR A 408 4.32 -28.33 -5.66
C TYR A 408 3.44 -27.79 -4.53
N THR A 409 2.21 -28.25 -4.41
CA THR A 409 1.25 -27.78 -3.41
C THR A 409 1.03 -28.82 -2.30
N LEU A 410 0.63 -28.35 -1.12
CA LEU A 410 0.33 -29.18 0.05
C LEU A 410 -1.16 -29.06 0.42
N PRO A 411 -2.08 -29.62 -0.38
CA PRO A 411 -3.51 -29.34 -0.27
C PRO A 411 -4.13 -29.70 1.08
N ALA A 412 -3.76 -30.83 1.65
CA ALA A 412 -4.29 -31.25 2.94
C ALA A 412 -3.83 -30.33 4.09
N ALA A 413 -2.55 -29.92 4.05
CA ALA A 413 -2.00 -28.98 5.04
C ALA A 413 -2.62 -27.58 4.90
N PHE A 414 -2.84 -27.11 3.67
CA PHE A 414 -3.51 -25.86 3.39
C PHE A 414 -4.96 -25.87 3.89
N ALA A 415 -5.73 -26.92 3.56
CA ALA A 415 -7.10 -27.09 4.03
C ALA A 415 -7.20 -27.11 5.55
N ALA A 416 -6.32 -27.84 6.23
CA ALA A 416 -6.28 -27.89 7.70
C ALA A 416 -5.99 -26.53 8.34
N LYS A 417 -5.05 -25.75 7.78
CA LYS A 417 -4.74 -24.39 8.23
C LYS A 417 -5.94 -23.46 8.04
N GLN A 418 -6.59 -23.50 6.88
CA GLN A 418 -7.77 -22.68 6.62
C GLN A 418 -8.95 -23.08 7.50
N GLN A 419 -9.19 -24.39 7.72
CA GLN A 419 -10.24 -24.87 8.64
C GLN A 419 -10.03 -24.38 10.08
N ALA A 420 -8.78 -24.43 10.56
CA ALA A 420 -8.44 -23.91 11.89
C ALA A 420 -8.70 -22.40 11.99
N PHE A 421 -8.34 -21.64 10.95
CA PHE A 421 -8.64 -20.22 10.86
C PHE A 421 -10.15 -19.93 10.84
N VAL A 422 -10.91 -20.64 10.00
CA VAL A 422 -12.38 -20.50 9.94
C VAL A 422 -13.01 -20.78 11.30
N LYS A 423 -12.56 -21.84 11.99
CA LYS A 423 -13.01 -22.13 13.35
C LYS A 423 -12.73 -20.96 14.30
N GLN A 424 -11.53 -20.42 14.29
CA GLN A 424 -11.18 -19.25 15.10
C GLN A 424 -12.07 -18.04 14.81
N VAL A 425 -12.36 -17.76 13.54
CA VAL A 425 -13.27 -16.67 13.14
C VAL A 425 -14.69 -16.94 13.63
N MET A 426 -15.24 -18.13 13.40
CA MET A 426 -16.61 -18.49 13.81
C MET A 426 -16.81 -18.42 15.34
N ASP A 427 -15.75 -18.68 16.11
CA ASP A 427 -15.79 -18.60 17.57
C ASP A 427 -15.58 -17.16 18.09
N SER A 428 -15.10 -16.25 17.26
CA SER A 428 -14.74 -14.89 17.67
C SER A 428 -15.95 -14.02 17.98
N PRO A 429 -15.84 -13.08 18.95
CA PRO A 429 -16.86 -12.06 19.18
C PRO A 429 -17.09 -11.16 17.94
N ALA A 430 -16.04 -10.89 17.16
CA ALA A 430 -16.10 -10.06 15.98
C ALA A 430 -17.03 -10.65 14.90
N TRP A 431 -17.06 -11.98 14.75
CA TRP A 431 -18.02 -12.68 13.90
C TRP A 431 -19.41 -12.75 14.54
N LYS A 432 -19.48 -13.21 15.79
CA LYS A 432 -20.76 -13.46 16.47
C LYS A 432 -21.61 -12.21 16.66
N ASN A 433 -20.98 -11.07 16.96
CA ASN A 433 -21.67 -9.81 17.26
C ASN A 433 -21.86 -8.90 16.03
N ALA A 434 -21.39 -9.30 14.83
CA ALA A 434 -21.65 -8.52 13.62
C ALA A 434 -23.16 -8.49 13.32
N LYS A 435 -23.68 -7.38 12.80
CA LYS A 435 -25.07 -7.29 12.34
C LYS A 435 -25.31 -8.17 11.12
N HIS A 436 -24.44 -8.07 10.14
CA HIS A 436 -24.46 -8.90 8.95
C HIS A 436 -23.17 -9.71 8.85
N ARG A 437 -23.25 -10.89 8.25
CA ARG A 437 -22.12 -11.77 7.97
C ARG A 437 -22.17 -12.17 6.53
N ILE A 438 -21.09 -11.90 5.82
CA ILE A 438 -20.96 -12.20 4.40
C ILE A 438 -19.78 -13.15 4.21
N VAL A 439 -20.01 -14.22 3.48
CA VAL A 439 -18.96 -15.16 3.07
C VAL A 439 -18.59 -14.87 1.64
N LEU A 440 -17.29 -14.80 1.38
CA LEU A 440 -16.68 -14.54 0.08
C LEU A 440 -15.85 -15.75 -0.30
N ALA A 441 -16.09 -16.32 -1.47
CA ALA A 441 -15.29 -17.40 -2.02
C ALA A 441 -15.43 -17.37 -3.54
N HIS A 442 -14.41 -17.84 -4.26
CA HIS A 442 -14.56 -17.91 -5.70
C HIS A 442 -15.60 -18.97 -6.11
N SER A 443 -15.64 -20.11 -5.44
CA SER A 443 -16.59 -21.18 -5.76
C SER A 443 -17.59 -21.41 -4.63
N ALA A 444 -18.82 -21.71 -4.98
CA ALA A 444 -19.89 -22.07 -4.04
C ALA A 444 -19.59 -23.39 -3.29
N PRO A 445 -20.22 -23.66 -2.13
CA PRO A 445 -20.02 -24.90 -1.38
C PRO A 445 -20.76 -26.11 -1.98
N PHE A 446 -21.45 -25.94 -3.10
CA PHE A 446 -22.18 -26.96 -3.84
C PHE A 446 -22.28 -26.56 -5.32
N SER A 447 -22.60 -27.50 -6.19
CA SER A 447 -22.74 -27.18 -7.61
C SER A 447 -23.91 -26.21 -7.84
N VAL A 448 -23.58 -25.07 -8.43
CA VAL A 448 -24.55 -24.09 -8.94
C VAL A 448 -24.14 -23.84 -10.39
N GLY A 449 -24.98 -24.23 -11.34
CA GLY A 449 -24.69 -23.99 -12.76
C GLY A 449 -23.94 -25.08 -13.51
N GLY A 450 -23.50 -26.20 -12.87
CA GLY A 450 -23.05 -27.39 -13.60
C GLY A 450 -21.58 -27.77 -13.48
N PHE A 451 -20.79 -27.11 -12.65
CA PHE A 451 -19.39 -27.43 -12.45
C PHE A 451 -19.15 -28.55 -11.42
N GLU A 452 -18.00 -29.23 -11.54
CA GLU A 452 -17.69 -30.45 -10.81
C GLU A 452 -17.64 -30.30 -9.29
N GLU A 453 -18.05 -31.35 -8.55
CA GLU A 453 -17.98 -31.43 -7.09
C GLU A 453 -16.58 -31.17 -6.50
N SER A 454 -15.52 -31.44 -7.26
CA SER A 454 -14.13 -31.28 -6.78
C SER A 454 -13.79 -29.85 -6.38
N ILE A 455 -14.30 -28.86 -7.11
CA ILE A 455 -14.01 -27.43 -6.90
C ILE A 455 -14.82 -26.90 -5.71
N THR A 456 -16.03 -27.41 -5.50
CA THR A 456 -16.88 -26.99 -4.40
C THR A 456 -16.45 -27.57 -3.05
N ARG A 457 -15.66 -28.66 -3.04
CA ARG A 457 -15.28 -29.40 -1.82
C ARG A 457 -14.54 -28.54 -0.80
N MET A 458 -13.62 -27.70 -1.25
CA MET A 458 -12.85 -26.86 -0.34
C MET A 458 -13.80 -25.89 0.40
N THR A 459 -14.60 -25.15 -0.35
CA THR A 459 -15.59 -24.22 0.26
C THR A 459 -16.58 -24.95 1.15
N ALA A 460 -17.08 -26.11 0.71
CA ALA A 460 -17.95 -26.95 1.53
C ALA A 460 -17.28 -27.38 2.84
N SER A 461 -16.02 -27.80 2.80
CA SER A 461 -15.30 -28.22 4.00
C SER A 461 -15.11 -27.10 5.01
N MET A 462 -15.09 -25.84 4.58
CA MET A 462 -14.93 -24.66 5.43
C MET A 462 -16.24 -24.28 6.12
N ILE A 463 -17.38 -24.28 5.43
CA ILE A 463 -18.63 -23.70 5.96
C ILE A 463 -19.71 -24.71 6.29
N ALA A 464 -19.75 -25.89 5.66
CA ALA A 464 -20.77 -26.90 5.93
C ALA A 464 -20.82 -27.36 7.41
N PRO A 465 -19.70 -27.49 8.13
CA PRO A 465 -19.73 -27.84 9.56
C PRO A 465 -20.56 -26.88 10.42
N TYR A 466 -20.72 -25.63 9.97
CA TYR A 466 -21.41 -24.57 10.73
C TYR A 466 -22.81 -24.28 10.23
N TYR A 467 -23.10 -24.47 8.95
CA TYR A 467 -24.33 -23.96 8.34
C TYR A 467 -25.15 -25.01 7.60
N ARG A 468 -24.57 -26.08 7.09
CA ARG A 468 -25.36 -27.08 6.32
C ARG A 468 -26.33 -27.81 7.19
N GLY A 469 -27.66 -27.59 6.95
CA GLY A 469 -28.73 -28.21 7.71
C GLY A 469 -28.76 -27.83 9.19
N ARG A 470 -28.13 -26.73 9.58
CA ARG A 470 -27.99 -26.30 10.99
C ARG A 470 -28.57 -24.92 11.21
N LYS A 471 -29.19 -24.74 12.38
CA LYS A 471 -29.51 -23.41 12.91
C LYS A 471 -28.23 -22.83 13.52
N SER A 472 -27.89 -21.61 13.18
CA SER A 472 -26.73 -20.89 13.73
C SER A 472 -27.20 -19.66 14.50
N ASN A 473 -26.57 -19.39 15.64
CA ASN A 473 -26.78 -18.15 16.41
C ASN A 473 -26.09 -16.95 15.73
N ALA A 474 -25.25 -17.21 14.73
CA ALA A 474 -24.54 -16.21 13.92
C ALA A 474 -24.81 -16.52 12.43
N PRO A 475 -26.04 -16.32 11.92
CA PRO A 475 -26.38 -16.68 10.54
C PRO A 475 -25.59 -15.85 9.54
N VAL A 476 -25.17 -16.49 8.45
CA VAL A 476 -24.69 -15.80 7.25
C VAL A 476 -25.90 -15.13 6.58
N ALA A 477 -25.73 -13.90 6.14
CA ALA A 477 -26.77 -13.19 5.40
C ALA A 477 -26.65 -13.44 3.89
N LEU A 478 -25.41 -13.49 3.36
CA LEU A 478 -25.15 -13.58 1.94
C LEU A 478 -23.81 -14.30 1.69
N MET A 479 -23.76 -15.10 0.64
CA MET A 479 -22.50 -15.61 0.10
C MET A 479 -22.37 -15.15 -1.35
N LEU A 480 -21.21 -14.54 -1.68
CA LEU A 480 -20.86 -14.07 -3.01
C LEU A 480 -19.79 -14.98 -3.60
N THR A 481 -20.01 -15.44 -4.84
CA THR A 481 -19.16 -16.38 -5.55
C THR A 481 -19.08 -16.03 -7.05
N GLY A 482 -18.16 -16.66 -7.76
CA GLY A 482 -18.01 -16.65 -9.21
C GLY A 482 -17.95 -18.06 -9.77
N HIS A 483 -16.93 -18.32 -10.60
CA HIS A 483 -16.52 -19.63 -11.11
C HIS A 483 -17.46 -20.28 -12.15
N THR A 484 -18.74 -20.13 -11.99
CA THR A 484 -19.71 -20.85 -12.85
C THR A 484 -19.99 -20.13 -14.16
N HIS A 485 -19.54 -18.88 -14.29
CA HIS A 485 -19.83 -17.97 -15.40
C HIS A 485 -21.33 -17.79 -15.70
N ALA A 486 -22.18 -18.37 -14.87
CA ALA A 486 -23.62 -18.36 -15.02
C ALA A 486 -24.29 -17.61 -13.86
N TYR A 487 -25.09 -16.61 -14.18
CA TYR A 487 -25.81 -15.89 -13.14
C TYR A 487 -26.83 -16.78 -12.47
N THR A 488 -26.61 -17.01 -11.17
CA THR A 488 -27.53 -17.81 -10.34
C THR A 488 -27.58 -17.24 -8.91
N ARG A 489 -28.77 -17.27 -8.32
CA ARG A 489 -28.99 -17.01 -6.89
C ARG A 489 -29.86 -18.12 -6.31
N THR A 490 -29.35 -18.85 -5.34
CA THR A 490 -30.14 -19.89 -4.66
C THR A 490 -31.30 -19.29 -3.89
N ILE A 491 -32.47 -19.98 -3.90
CA ILE A 491 -33.61 -19.64 -3.05
C ILE A 491 -33.43 -20.38 -1.73
N PRO A 492 -33.16 -19.69 -0.60
CA PRO A 492 -32.86 -20.34 0.67
C PRO A 492 -33.92 -21.36 1.11
N GLY A 493 -33.47 -22.53 1.56
CA GLY A 493 -34.32 -23.59 2.02
C GLY A 493 -35.07 -24.37 0.92
N THR A 494 -34.76 -24.14 -0.35
CA THR A 494 -35.40 -24.83 -1.49
C THR A 494 -34.36 -25.46 -2.41
N THR A 495 -34.82 -26.20 -3.42
CA THR A 495 -34.03 -26.73 -4.53
C THR A 495 -34.01 -25.78 -5.75
N GLN A 496 -34.55 -24.59 -5.60
CA GLN A 496 -34.68 -23.62 -6.70
C GLN A 496 -33.58 -22.59 -6.69
N ALA A 497 -33.30 -22.06 -7.87
CA ALA A 497 -32.44 -20.88 -8.08
C ALA A 497 -33.11 -19.89 -9.04
N ALA A 498 -32.99 -18.60 -8.76
CA ALA A 498 -33.22 -17.55 -9.73
C ALA A 498 -32.01 -17.50 -10.67
N ALA A 499 -32.22 -17.53 -11.97
CA ALA A 499 -31.15 -17.58 -12.96
C ALA A 499 -31.58 -16.96 -14.29
N LEU A 500 -30.62 -16.53 -15.12
CA LEU A 500 -30.88 -16.08 -16.49
C LEU A 500 -31.28 -17.24 -17.40
N LEU A 501 -30.61 -18.38 -17.23
CA LEU A 501 -30.84 -19.61 -17.98
C LEU A 501 -30.98 -20.79 -17.03
N PRO A 502 -31.67 -21.88 -17.43
CA PRO A 502 -31.74 -23.07 -16.63
C PRO A 502 -30.35 -23.56 -16.24
N PRO A 503 -30.06 -23.74 -14.94
CA PRO A 503 -28.77 -24.26 -14.50
C PRO A 503 -28.48 -25.65 -15.11
N GLN A 504 -27.32 -25.77 -15.76
CA GLN A 504 -26.87 -27.05 -16.32
C GLN A 504 -26.19 -27.88 -15.23
N THR A 505 -26.96 -28.44 -14.31
CA THR A 505 -26.40 -29.18 -13.19
C THR A 505 -26.39 -30.68 -13.43
N LYS A 506 -25.24 -31.32 -13.20
CA LYS A 506 -25.15 -32.78 -13.04
C LYS A 506 -25.46 -33.23 -11.59
N ALA A 507 -25.38 -32.30 -10.65
CA ALA A 507 -25.65 -32.54 -9.25
C ALA A 507 -26.72 -31.55 -8.73
N PRO A 508 -27.59 -31.93 -7.81
CA PRO A 508 -28.62 -31.06 -7.27
C PRO A 508 -27.98 -29.89 -6.48
N CYS A 509 -28.52 -28.69 -6.65
CA CYS A 509 -28.19 -27.57 -5.80
C CYS A 509 -28.58 -27.86 -4.35
N ASP A 510 -27.64 -27.81 -3.43
CA ASP A 510 -27.86 -28.07 -2.00
C ASP A 510 -28.41 -26.84 -1.26
N GLY A 511 -28.93 -25.85 -1.98
CA GLY A 511 -29.50 -24.61 -1.41
C GLY A 511 -30.54 -24.82 -0.32
N LYS A 512 -31.29 -25.95 -0.38
CA LYS A 512 -32.22 -26.32 0.67
C LYS A 512 -31.61 -26.51 2.06
N ASN A 513 -30.32 -26.83 2.12
CA ASN A 513 -29.58 -27.04 3.37
C ASN A 513 -28.80 -25.80 3.83
N TYR A 514 -28.78 -24.72 3.04
CA TYR A 514 -28.16 -23.46 3.40
C TYR A 514 -29.21 -22.37 3.55
N PRO A 515 -29.35 -21.77 4.74
CA PRO A 515 -30.44 -20.84 5.05
C PRO A 515 -30.16 -19.40 4.59
N PHE A 516 -29.32 -19.22 3.58
CA PHE A 516 -28.94 -17.94 3.02
C PHE A 516 -28.73 -18.02 1.50
N PRO A 517 -28.93 -16.92 0.75
CA PRO A 517 -28.66 -16.91 -0.69
C PRO A 517 -27.17 -17.06 -0.98
N VAL A 518 -26.86 -17.91 -1.93
CA VAL A 518 -25.55 -18.02 -2.57
C VAL A 518 -25.69 -17.49 -4.00
N VAL A 519 -24.85 -16.50 -4.35
CA VAL A 519 -24.95 -15.79 -5.62
C VAL A 519 -23.68 -16.02 -6.41
N ALA A 520 -23.80 -16.38 -7.68
CA ALA A 520 -22.70 -16.46 -8.65
C ALA A 520 -22.93 -15.46 -9.78
N GLY A 521 -21.87 -14.80 -10.22
CA GLY A 521 -21.88 -13.81 -11.31
C GLY A 521 -21.80 -14.41 -12.70
N LEU A 522 -21.97 -13.56 -13.71
CA LEU A 522 -21.68 -13.89 -15.11
C LEU A 522 -20.16 -13.88 -15.34
N GLY A 523 -19.71 -14.73 -16.23
CA GLY A 523 -18.36 -14.76 -16.79
C GLY A 523 -18.35 -14.89 -18.33
N PRO A 524 -17.20 -14.95 -18.99
CA PRO A 524 -17.05 -14.77 -20.43
C PRO A 524 -17.83 -15.72 -21.33
N GLU A 525 -18.21 -16.91 -20.83
CA GLU A 525 -18.75 -17.99 -21.66
C GLU A 525 -20.26 -18.26 -21.44
N ALA A 526 -20.92 -17.56 -20.52
CA ALA A 526 -22.27 -17.92 -20.09
C ALA A 526 -23.35 -17.70 -21.17
N GLU A 527 -23.34 -16.53 -21.81
CA GLU A 527 -24.33 -16.11 -22.80
C GLU A 527 -23.68 -15.48 -24.03
N SER A 528 -22.49 -14.93 -23.83
CA SER A 528 -21.70 -14.20 -24.80
C SER A 528 -20.24 -14.26 -24.37
N PRO A 529 -19.28 -14.24 -25.30
CA PRO A 529 -17.86 -14.16 -25.00
C PRO A 529 -17.46 -12.96 -24.11
N PHE A 530 -18.39 -12.02 -23.91
CA PHE A 530 -18.19 -10.80 -23.15
C PHE A 530 -19.21 -10.60 -22.03
N ALA A 531 -19.91 -11.67 -21.63
CA ALA A 531 -20.82 -11.59 -20.49
C ALA A 531 -20.04 -11.37 -19.20
N ALA A 532 -20.46 -10.37 -18.44
CA ALA A 532 -19.92 -10.05 -17.13
C ALA A 532 -21.01 -9.42 -16.27
N SER A 533 -20.84 -9.44 -14.96
CA SER A 533 -21.74 -8.75 -14.05
C SER A 533 -20.99 -8.14 -12.85
N VAL A 534 -21.57 -7.10 -12.31
CA VAL A 534 -21.16 -6.51 -11.03
C VAL A 534 -22.35 -6.50 -10.08
N PHE A 535 -22.11 -6.86 -8.83
CA PHE A 535 -23.08 -6.73 -7.75
C PHE A 535 -22.76 -5.48 -6.96
N ARG A 536 -23.78 -4.66 -6.74
CA ARG A 536 -23.76 -3.61 -5.72
C ARG A 536 -24.52 -4.12 -4.50
N VAL A 537 -23.89 -4.04 -3.35
CA VAL A 537 -24.49 -4.37 -2.07
C VAL A 537 -24.51 -3.11 -1.21
N ASP A 538 -25.72 -2.61 -0.96
CA ASP A 538 -25.95 -1.51 -0.03
C ASP A 538 -26.31 -2.11 1.34
N VAL A 539 -25.48 -1.80 2.34
CA VAL A 539 -25.61 -2.28 3.72
C VAL A 539 -26.33 -1.23 4.54
N ALA A 540 -27.36 -1.66 5.25
CA ALA A 540 -28.06 -0.86 6.24
C ALA A 540 -28.31 -1.67 7.52
N PRO A 541 -28.57 -1.05 8.67
CA PRO A 541 -28.80 -1.77 9.93
C PRO A 541 -29.88 -2.82 9.86
N GLU A 542 -30.91 -2.60 9.05
CA GLU A 542 -32.10 -3.43 8.94
C GLU A 542 -32.06 -4.46 7.83
N LYS A 543 -31.18 -4.27 6.81
CA LYS A 543 -31.15 -5.13 5.63
C LYS A 543 -29.88 -4.97 4.79
N LEU A 544 -29.66 -5.92 3.90
CA LEU A 544 -28.80 -5.78 2.72
C LEU A 544 -29.69 -5.59 1.49
N THR A 545 -29.36 -4.63 0.62
CA THR A 545 -29.96 -4.52 -0.71
C THR A 545 -28.91 -4.93 -1.74
N VAL A 546 -29.20 -5.96 -2.51
CA VAL A 546 -28.32 -6.50 -3.55
C VAL A 546 -28.89 -6.18 -4.91
N GLN A 547 -28.08 -5.59 -5.77
CA GLN A 547 -28.43 -5.29 -7.16
C GLN A 547 -27.30 -5.80 -8.06
N SER A 548 -27.64 -6.42 -9.16
CA SER A 548 -26.64 -6.85 -10.15
C SER A 548 -26.85 -6.14 -11.47
N PHE A 549 -25.76 -5.81 -12.12
CA PHE A 549 -25.76 -5.06 -13.36
C PHE A 549 -24.85 -5.71 -14.41
N ARG A 550 -25.25 -5.59 -15.67
CA ARG A 550 -24.38 -5.79 -16.83
C ARG A 550 -23.49 -4.57 -17.08
N PRO A 551 -22.44 -4.70 -17.90
CA PRO A 551 -21.58 -3.56 -18.25
C PRO A 551 -22.32 -2.37 -18.91
N ASP A 552 -23.43 -2.62 -19.60
CA ASP A 552 -24.28 -1.60 -20.21
C ASP A 552 -25.20 -0.86 -19.22
N GLY A 553 -25.15 -1.23 -17.95
CA GLY A 553 -25.99 -0.67 -16.89
C GLY A 553 -27.34 -1.35 -16.72
N THR A 554 -27.66 -2.38 -17.50
CA THR A 554 -28.91 -3.16 -17.34
C THR A 554 -28.92 -3.86 -15.99
N CYS A 555 -29.92 -3.57 -15.16
CA CYS A 555 -30.13 -4.26 -13.89
C CYS A 555 -30.73 -5.65 -14.16
N LEU A 556 -30.01 -6.69 -13.77
CA LEU A 556 -30.42 -8.09 -13.94
C LEU A 556 -31.39 -8.53 -12.84
N GLU A 557 -31.05 -8.22 -11.61
CA GLU A 557 -31.80 -8.61 -10.44
C GLU A 557 -31.66 -7.59 -9.31
N LYS A 558 -32.68 -7.45 -8.49
CA LYS A 558 -32.66 -6.66 -7.25
C LYS A 558 -33.45 -7.37 -6.16
N PHE A 559 -32.83 -7.57 -5.01
CA PHE A 559 -33.47 -8.18 -3.84
C PHE A 559 -32.95 -7.59 -2.54
N GLU A 560 -33.71 -7.76 -1.48
CA GLU A 560 -33.34 -7.38 -0.12
C GLU A 560 -33.27 -8.61 0.78
N ILE A 561 -32.30 -8.61 1.68
CA ILE A 561 -32.11 -9.62 2.71
C ILE A 561 -32.33 -8.93 4.05
N MET A 562 -33.41 -9.30 4.73
CA MET A 562 -33.76 -8.76 6.04
C MET A 562 -32.91 -9.41 7.15
N ASN A 563 -32.81 -8.79 8.32
CA ASN A 563 -32.04 -9.30 9.45
C ASN A 563 -32.51 -10.69 9.97
N ASP A 564 -33.74 -11.05 9.72
CA ASP A 564 -34.30 -12.38 10.04
C ASP A 564 -33.98 -13.43 8.97
N GLY A 565 -33.25 -13.05 7.92
CA GLY A 565 -32.89 -13.91 6.79
C GLY A 565 -33.95 -14.00 5.69
N GLN A 566 -35.10 -13.30 5.83
CA GLN A 566 -36.09 -13.24 4.77
C GLN A 566 -35.54 -12.53 3.55
N VAL A 567 -35.73 -13.13 2.37
CA VAL A 567 -35.36 -12.53 1.07
C VAL A 567 -36.62 -11.96 0.42
N LYS A 568 -36.60 -10.67 0.12
CA LYS A 568 -37.63 -9.96 -0.62
C LYS A 568 -37.15 -9.63 -2.02
N GLU A 569 -37.78 -10.22 -3.02
CA GLU A 569 -37.47 -9.95 -4.43
C GLU A 569 -38.16 -8.64 -4.88
N ILE A 570 -37.41 -7.78 -5.57
CA ILE A 570 -37.91 -6.51 -6.10
C ILE A 570 -37.94 -6.56 -7.63
N LEU A 571 -36.83 -7.02 -8.23
CA LEU A 571 -36.72 -7.38 -9.64
C LEU A 571 -36.13 -8.79 -9.67
N SER A 572 -36.93 -9.77 -10.08
CA SER A 572 -36.54 -11.17 -10.02
C SER A 572 -36.31 -11.76 -11.40
N LEU A 573 -35.36 -12.68 -11.45
CA LEU A 573 -35.13 -13.56 -12.58
C LEU A 573 -36.07 -14.78 -12.50
N PRO A 574 -36.26 -15.52 -13.62
CA PRO A 574 -36.99 -16.79 -13.59
C PRO A 574 -36.41 -17.77 -12.57
N HIS A 575 -37.28 -18.51 -11.88
CA HIS A 575 -36.91 -19.55 -10.93
C HIS A 575 -36.91 -20.90 -11.62
N PHE A 576 -35.83 -21.65 -11.45
CA PHE A 576 -35.65 -23.00 -11.98
C PHE A 576 -35.42 -23.99 -10.86
N ASP A 577 -36.01 -25.19 -11.01
CA ASP A 577 -35.66 -26.33 -10.15
C ASP A 577 -34.30 -26.89 -10.56
N THR A 578 -33.36 -26.92 -9.62
CA THR A 578 -32.01 -27.41 -9.84
C THR A 578 -31.85 -28.92 -9.66
N VAL A 579 -32.92 -29.59 -9.23
CA VAL A 579 -33.01 -31.06 -9.14
C VAL A 579 -33.60 -31.60 -10.43
N LYS A 580 -32.85 -32.43 -11.19
CA LYS A 580 -33.45 -33.18 -12.29
C LYS A 580 -34.48 -34.17 -11.73
N LYS A 581 -35.73 -34.07 -12.22
CA LYS A 581 -36.73 -35.10 -12.04
C LYS A 581 -36.36 -36.40 -12.75
#